data_3b7ed6a2bca62e473f866382ee3f7ea6
#
_entry.id   3b7ed6a2bca62e473f866382ee3f7ea6
#
_cell.length_a   1.000
_cell.length_b   1.000
_cell.length_c   1.000
_cell.angle_alpha   90.00
_cell.angle_beta   90.00
_cell.angle_gamma   90.00
#
_symmetry.space_group_name_H-M   'P 1'
#
loop_
_entity.id
_entity.type
_entity.pdbx_description
1 polymer ?
#
loop_
_entity_poly.entity_id
_entity_poly.type
_entity_poly.pdbx_seq_one_letter_code
_entity_poly.pdbx_strand_id
1 'polypeptide(L)'
;MTDAPIAFLDLKAQQRRLGSGLRARIEAVLAHGQFILGPEVAELEARLAAFCGAAHCVAVSSGTDALQIALMAEGVGPGDAVFLPAFTYTATAEVALILGATPVFVDIDPATFQIDPVQLQNRIDAVRAGKKLRPRALIGVDLFGQPADWPRLNAIAAREELFTLDDCAQAFGASLADQRLGRAAMATAISFFPSKPLGGYGDGGALFTESAERSALYRSLRSHGEGASRYEVLRIGMNGRLDTLQAAVLLAKLDLFEQELAARAAIADRYDQALAGHVVTPARVPASASAWAVYAILLRDGAERARVQAHLRESNVASAIYYPRALHQQPAYRAAHDGAALPVAEEIAERVLALPIHPDLDTADVARVAAVELAAVRGTS
;
A
#
# COMPACT_ATOMS: atom_id res chain seq x y z
N MET A 1 -20.11 -31.14 11.88
CA MET A 1 -19.89 -29.89 12.62
C MET A 1 -19.21 -28.93 11.63
N THR A 2 -19.83 -27.79 11.34
CA THR A 2 -19.18 -26.78 10.47
C THR A 2 -18.03 -26.18 11.27
N ASP A 3 -16.83 -26.24 10.73
CA ASP A 3 -15.64 -25.66 11.35
C ASP A 3 -15.82 -24.15 11.57
N ALA A 4 -15.20 -23.60 12.62
CA ALA A 4 -15.26 -22.16 12.90
C ALA A 4 -14.82 -21.33 11.68
N PRO A 5 -15.44 -20.18 11.42
CA PRO A 5 -15.05 -19.33 10.28
C PRO A 5 -13.61 -18.80 10.44
N ILE A 6 -12.85 -18.87 9.35
CA ILE A 6 -11.54 -18.23 9.25
C ILE A 6 -11.74 -16.85 8.59
N ALA A 7 -11.49 -15.80 9.36
CA ALA A 7 -11.63 -14.42 8.90
C ALA A 7 -10.45 -14.04 7.98
N PHE A 8 -10.68 -13.14 7.02
CA PHE A 8 -9.62 -12.57 6.20
C PHE A 8 -8.64 -11.71 7.03
N LEU A 9 -9.19 -11.04 8.07
CA LEU A 9 -8.46 -10.24 9.05
C LEU A 9 -9.25 -10.27 10.37
N ASP A 10 -8.59 -10.51 11.51
CA ASP A 10 -9.23 -10.49 12.83
C ASP A 10 -8.77 -9.30 13.70
N LEU A 11 -9.40 -8.14 13.49
CA LEU A 11 -9.13 -6.93 14.27
C LEU A 11 -9.54 -7.09 15.74
N LYS A 12 -10.49 -7.99 16.06
CA LYS A 12 -10.88 -8.25 17.46
C LYS A 12 -9.80 -9.03 18.21
N ALA A 13 -9.13 -9.97 17.56
CA ALA A 13 -7.99 -10.67 18.15
C ALA A 13 -6.84 -9.69 18.42
N GLN A 14 -6.50 -8.84 17.46
CA GLN A 14 -5.50 -7.79 17.65
C GLN A 14 -5.85 -6.87 18.83
N GLN A 15 -7.12 -6.43 18.93
CA GLN A 15 -7.59 -5.58 20.03
C GLN A 15 -7.44 -6.27 21.39
N ARG A 16 -7.70 -7.57 21.48
CA ARG A 16 -7.48 -8.35 22.73
C ARG A 16 -6.00 -8.35 23.15
N ARG A 17 -5.07 -8.51 22.19
CA ARG A 17 -3.61 -8.48 22.46
C ARG A 17 -3.12 -7.12 22.95
N LEU A 18 -3.65 -6.03 22.40
CA LEU A 18 -3.32 -4.66 22.81
C LEU A 18 -3.76 -4.33 24.25
N GLY A 19 -4.86 -4.94 24.70
CA GLY A 19 -5.30 -4.93 26.09
C GLY A 19 -5.46 -3.54 26.72
N SER A 20 -4.89 -3.37 27.93
CA SER A 20 -4.98 -2.12 28.71
C SER A 20 -4.10 -1.00 28.14
N GLY A 21 -3.01 -1.32 27.44
CA GLY A 21 -2.10 -0.33 26.87
C GLY A 21 -2.78 0.60 25.86
N LEU A 22 -3.61 0.03 24.98
CA LEU A 22 -4.40 0.80 24.04
C LEU A 22 -5.39 1.75 24.76
N ARG A 23 -6.09 1.23 25.79
CA ARG A 23 -7.06 2.04 26.54
C ARG A 23 -6.39 3.21 27.24
N ALA A 24 -5.26 2.97 27.91
CA ALA A 24 -4.50 4.02 28.59
C ALA A 24 -4.07 5.15 27.64
N ARG A 25 -3.63 4.84 26.42
CA ARG A 25 -3.28 5.87 25.42
C ARG A 25 -4.50 6.69 24.95
N ILE A 26 -5.65 6.03 24.74
CA ILE A 26 -6.88 6.73 24.37
C ILE A 26 -7.35 7.62 25.52
N GLU A 27 -7.33 7.13 26.75
CA GLU A 27 -7.72 7.89 27.96
C GLU A 27 -6.81 9.12 28.16
N ALA A 28 -5.51 9.02 27.87
CA ALA A 28 -4.61 10.16 27.92
C ALA A 28 -5.03 11.28 26.95
N VAL A 29 -5.41 10.93 25.72
CA VAL A 29 -5.93 11.92 24.74
C VAL A 29 -7.22 12.57 25.24
N LEU A 30 -8.14 11.78 25.80
CA LEU A 30 -9.39 12.31 26.34
C LEU A 30 -9.15 13.24 27.54
N ALA A 31 -8.14 12.94 28.37
CA ALA A 31 -7.81 13.74 29.54
C ALA A 31 -7.23 15.13 29.19
N HIS A 32 -6.37 15.23 28.17
CA HIS A 32 -5.80 16.54 27.78
C HIS A 32 -6.61 17.29 26.73
N GLY A 33 -7.51 16.60 25.97
CA GLY A 33 -8.45 17.22 25.04
C GLY A 33 -7.84 17.81 23.75
N GLN A 34 -6.57 17.54 23.42
CA GLN A 34 -5.94 18.00 22.17
C GLN A 34 -6.17 16.98 21.06
N PHE A 35 -7.36 17.00 20.46
CA PHE A 35 -7.79 16.00 19.48
C PHE A 35 -7.17 16.16 18.09
N ILE A 36 -6.60 17.32 17.76
CA ILE A 36 -5.96 17.62 16.46
C ILE A 36 -4.52 18.05 16.71
N LEU A 37 -3.56 17.35 16.07
CA LEU A 37 -2.12 17.59 16.18
C LEU A 37 -1.63 17.66 17.65
N GLY A 38 -2.20 16.79 18.51
CA GLY A 38 -1.75 16.62 19.89
C GLY A 38 -0.38 15.96 19.98
N PRO A 39 0.16 15.82 21.21
CA PRO A 39 1.51 15.28 21.42
C PRO A 39 1.72 13.86 20.87
N GLU A 40 0.67 13.04 20.83
CA GLU A 40 0.74 11.66 20.27
C GLU A 40 1.02 11.67 18.77
N VAL A 41 0.61 12.71 18.03
CA VAL A 41 0.93 12.82 16.60
C VAL A 41 2.42 13.08 16.43
N ALA A 42 3.02 13.94 17.23
CA ALA A 42 4.45 14.20 17.18
C ALA A 42 5.28 12.97 17.63
N GLU A 43 4.85 12.26 18.69
CA GLU A 43 5.44 10.99 19.13
C GLU A 43 5.38 9.95 18.01
N LEU A 44 4.22 9.79 17.36
CA LEU A 44 4.03 8.84 16.28
C LEU A 44 4.95 9.17 15.10
N GLU A 45 5.00 10.43 14.64
CA GLU A 45 5.88 10.86 13.56
C GLU A 45 7.35 10.55 13.85
N ALA A 46 7.82 10.83 15.07
CA ALA A 46 9.18 10.54 15.48
C ALA A 46 9.49 9.03 15.50
N ARG A 47 8.57 8.22 16.04
CA ARG A 47 8.73 6.76 16.11
C ARG A 47 8.66 6.09 14.75
N LEU A 48 7.77 6.54 13.85
CA LEU A 48 7.69 6.03 12.49
C LEU A 48 8.95 6.37 11.69
N ALA A 49 9.45 7.62 11.79
CA ALA A 49 10.69 8.02 11.16
C ALA A 49 11.87 7.16 11.65
N ALA A 50 11.99 6.96 12.98
CA ALA A 50 13.02 6.11 13.57
C ALA A 50 12.91 4.64 13.11
N PHE A 51 11.69 4.10 12.98
CA PHE A 51 11.44 2.71 12.56
C PHE A 51 11.97 2.41 11.16
N CYS A 52 11.80 3.32 10.20
CA CYS A 52 12.30 3.14 8.84
C CYS A 52 13.61 3.89 8.56
N GLY A 53 14.15 4.61 9.53
CA GLY A 53 15.40 5.38 9.39
C GLY A 53 15.27 6.63 8.52
N ALA A 54 14.05 7.13 8.26
CA ALA A 54 13.82 8.34 7.49
C ALA A 54 14.11 9.60 8.34
N ALA A 55 14.59 10.67 7.70
CA ALA A 55 14.88 11.93 8.39
C ALA A 55 13.59 12.63 8.87
N HIS A 56 12.51 12.53 8.11
CA HIS A 56 11.25 13.20 8.40
C HIS A 56 10.04 12.30 8.15
N CYS A 57 9.05 12.41 9.04
CA CYS A 57 7.71 11.84 8.90
C CYS A 57 6.67 12.92 9.13
N VAL A 58 5.61 12.92 8.32
CA VAL A 58 4.46 13.84 8.43
C VAL A 58 3.19 13.01 8.38
N ALA A 59 2.50 12.90 9.53
CA ALA A 59 1.23 12.17 9.62
C ALA A 59 0.09 12.95 8.96
N VAL A 60 -0.76 12.25 8.23
CA VAL A 60 -1.85 12.80 7.43
C VAL A 60 -3.14 11.99 7.59
N SER A 61 -4.27 12.51 7.05
CA SER A 61 -5.62 11.96 7.23
C SER A 61 -5.86 10.61 6.52
N SER A 62 -5.10 10.29 5.47
CA SER A 62 -5.22 9.01 4.76
C SER A 62 -3.98 8.73 3.89
N GLY A 63 -3.83 7.49 3.41
CA GLY A 63 -2.81 7.16 2.40
C GLY A 63 -3.04 7.90 1.08
N THR A 64 -4.30 8.11 0.69
CA THR A 64 -4.67 8.90 -0.50
C THR A 64 -4.21 10.34 -0.36
N ASP A 65 -4.46 10.97 0.80
CA ASP A 65 -3.99 12.34 1.06
C ASP A 65 -2.46 12.42 1.12
N ALA A 66 -1.77 11.37 1.59
CA ALA A 66 -0.32 11.29 1.53
C ALA A 66 0.18 11.38 0.08
N LEU A 67 -0.37 10.56 -0.82
CA LEU A 67 -0.02 10.60 -2.25
C LEU A 67 -0.34 11.97 -2.87
N GLN A 68 -1.52 12.51 -2.59
CA GLN A 68 -1.97 13.80 -3.12
C GLN A 68 -1.08 14.96 -2.63
N ILE A 69 -0.77 15.04 -1.35
CA ILE A 69 0.09 16.08 -0.75
C ILE A 69 1.50 16.02 -1.36
N ALA A 70 2.07 14.81 -1.57
CA ALA A 70 3.36 14.66 -2.19
C ALA A 70 3.38 15.23 -3.62
N LEU A 71 2.38 14.91 -4.44
CA LEU A 71 2.26 15.44 -5.80
C LEU A 71 1.97 16.95 -5.83
N MET A 72 1.12 17.46 -4.90
CA MET A 72 0.87 18.90 -4.75
C MET A 72 2.15 19.67 -4.42
N ALA A 73 2.98 19.12 -3.55
CA ALA A 73 4.26 19.72 -3.17
C ALA A 73 5.22 19.87 -4.34
N GLU A 74 5.18 18.95 -5.30
CA GLU A 74 5.98 18.99 -6.51
C GLU A 74 5.33 19.81 -7.65
N GLY A 75 4.16 20.41 -7.40
CA GLY A 75 3.43 21.22 -8.39
C GLY A 75 2.91 20.40 -9.57
N VAL A 76 2.61 19.12 -9.37
CA VAL A 76 1.99 18.28 -10.40
C VAL A 76 0.60 18.81 -10.73
N GLY A 77 0.28 18.92 -12.04
CA GLY A 77 -0.96 19.50 -12.49
C GLY A 77 -1.25 19.28 -13.98
N PRO A 78 -2.14 20.10 -14.57
CA PRO A 78 -2.53 19.98 -15.97
C PRO A 78 -1.35 20.00 -16.94
N GLY A 79 -1.35 19.06 -17.89
CA GLY A 79 -0.25 18.90 -18.85
C GLY A 79 0.88 17.99 -18.36
N ASP A 80 0.87 17.55 -17.10
CA ASP A 80 1.84 16.60 -16.58
C ASP A 80 1.38 15.15 -16.76
N ALA A 81 2.36 14.26 -17.04
CA ALA A 81 2.20 12.83 -17.04
C ALA A 81 2.72 12.25 -15.71
N VAL A 82 1.90 11.45 -15.05
CA VAL A 82 2.24 10.68 -13.84
C VAL A 82 2.23 9.20 -14.22
N PHE A 83 3.39 8.56 -14.21
CA PHE A 83 3.55 7.14 -14.53
C PHE A 83 3.23 6.30 -13.29
N LEU A 84 2.43 5.24 -13.46
CA LEU A 84 2.02 4.38 -12.35
C LEU A 84 1.61 2.98 -12.84
N PRO A 85 1.69 1.92 -12.01
CA PRO A 85 1.31 0.58 -12.44
C PRO A 85 -0.18 0.49 -12.74
N ALA A 86 -0.53 -0.29 -13.77
CA ALA A 86 -1.92 -0.53 -14.15
C ALA A 86 -2.67 -1.46 -13.18
N PHE A 87 -1.94 -2.20 -12.34
CA PHE A 87 -2.49 -3.14 -11.36
C PHE A 87 -2.15 -2.68 -9.95
N THR A 88 -3.01 -1.89 -9.35
CA THR A 88 -2.92 -1.37 -7.99
C THR A 88 -4.29 -0.89 -7.50
N TYR A 89 -4.33 -0.33 -6.28
CA TYR A 89 -5.51 0.33 -5.74
C TYR A 89 -5.77 1.67 -6.44
N THR A 90 -7.02 2.08 -6.51
CA THR A 90 -7.48 3.27 -7.24
C THR A 90 -6.79 4.56 -6.78
N ALA A 91 -6.46 4.70 -5.48
CA ALA A 91 -5.83 5.90 -4.93
C ALA A 91 -4.58 6.33 -5.70
N THR A 92 -3.75 5.37 -6.15
CA THR A 92 -2.52 5.63 -6.89
C THR A 92 -2.78 6.43 -8.18
N ALA A 93 -3.93 6.21 -8.86
CA ALA A 93 -4.28 6.88 -10.11
C ALA A 93 -5.19 8.11 -9.91
N GLU A 94 -6.11 8.05 -8.95
CA GLU A 94 -7.08 9.12 -8.75
C GLU A 94 -6.43 10.44 -8.33
N VAL A 95 -5.34 10.39 -7.54
CA VAL A 95 -4.63 11.59 -7.09
C VAL A 95 -4.04 12.39 -8.25
N ALA A 96 -3.60 11.73 -9.33
CA ALA A 96 -3.15 12.42 -10.54
C ALA A 96 -4.31 13.17 -11.21
N LEU A 97 -5.46 12.51 -11.37
CA LEU A 97 -6.65 13.12 -11.98
C LEU A 97 -7.24 14.25 -11.15
N ILE A 98 -7.29 14.11 -9.82
CA ILE A 98 -7.74 15.17 -8.90
C ILE A 98 -6.91 16.44 -9.08
N LEU A 99 -5.60 16.31 -9.34
CA LEU A 99 -4.70 17.42 -9.59
C LEU A 99 -4.73 17.92 -11.04
N GLY A 100 -5.53 17.31 -11.92
CA GLY A 100 -5.63 17.65 -13.33
C GLY A 100 -4.48 17.10 -14.20
N ALA A 101 -3.60 16.29 -13.64
CA ALA A 101 -2.55 15.59 -14.36
C ALA A 101 -3.12 14.33 -15.06
N THR A 102 -2.36 13.78 -16.00
CA THR A 102 -2.74 12.57 -16.73
C THR A 102 -2.02 11.35 -16.17
N PRO A 103 -2.73 10.35 -15.63
CA PRO A 103 -2.14 9.07 -15.27
C PRO A 103 -1.72 8.33 -16.54
N VAL A 104 -0.48 7.89 -16.60
CA VAL A 104 0.07 7.04 -17.66
C VAL A 104 0.27 5.65 -17.09
N PHE A 105 -0.63 4.74 -17.45
CA PHE A 105 -0.57 3.37 -16.96
C PHE A 105 0.59 2.61 -17.59
N VAL A 106 1.31 1.89 -16.75
CA VAL A 106 2.46 1.06 -17.09
C VAL A 106 2.13 -0.38 -16.75
N ASP A 107 2.50 -1.33 -17.61
CA ASP A 107 2.30 -2.75 -17.32
C ASP A 107 3.24 -3.22 -16.20
N ILE A 108 2.96 -4.39 -15.65
CA ILE A 108 3.60 -4.92 -14.45
C ILE A 108 4.47 -6.14 -14.79
N ASP A 109 5.40 -6.45 -13.92
CA ASP A 109 6.13 -7.71 -13.93
C ASP A 109 5.20 -8.86 -13.52
N PRO A 110 5.10 -9.94 -14.31
CA PRO A 110 4.15 -11.02 -14.06
C PRO A 110 4.46 -11.86 -12.82
N ALA A 111 5.68 -11.82 -12.30
CA ALA A 111 6.08 -12.59 -11.13
C ALA A 111 5.86 -11.81 -9.82
N THR A 112 6.19 -10.53 -9.82
CA THR A 112 6.15 -9.70 -8.62
C THR A 112 4.92 -8.80 -8.53
N PHE A 113 4.21 -8.58 -9.64
CA PHE A 113 3.07 -7.65 -9.82
C PHE A 113 3.44 -6.17 -9.62
N GLN A 114 4.73 -5.87 -9.50
CA GLN A 114 5.24 -4.52 -9.40
C GLN A 114 5.35 -3.88 -10.78
N ILE A 115 5.43 -2.55 -10.85
CA ILE A 115 5.65 -1.85 -12.11
C ILE A 115 6.89 -2.38 -12.84
N ASP A 116 6.77 -2.72 -14.14
CA ASP A 116 7.91 -3.21 -14.93
C ASP A 116 8.79 -2.03 -15.38
N PRO A 117 10.08 -1.98 -14.97
CA PRO A 117 10.98 -0.90 -15.36
C PRO A 117 11.22 -0.78 -16.88
N VAL A 118 11.12 -1.88 -17.65
CA VAL A 118 11.25 -1.86 -19.10
C VAL A 118 10.02 -1.19 -19.73
N GLN A 119 8.82 -1.59 -19.26
CA GLN A 119 7.58 -0.97 -19.72
C GLN A 119 7.49 0.50 -19.30
N LEU A 120 7.99 0.85 -18.11
CA LEU A 120 8.09 2.25 -17.68
C LEU A 120 8.89 3.08 -18.68
N GLN A 121 10.08 2.63 -19.08
CA GLN A 121 10.89 3.36 -20.08
C GLN A 121 10.15 3.51 -21.41
N ASN A 122 9.54 2.44 -21.91
CA ASN A 122 8.76 2.47 -23.15
C ASN A 122 7.62 3.52 -23.10
N ARG A 123 6.95 3.62 -21.93
CA ARG A 123 5.85 4.58 -21.71
C ARG A 123 6.36 6.03 -21.65
N ILE A 124 7.52 6.26 -21.03
CA ILE A 124 8.16 7.58 -20.99
C ILE A 124 8.53 8.02 -22.40
N ASP A 125 9.16 7.15 -23.20
CA ASP A 125 9.54 7.42 -24.57
C ASP A 125 8.32 7.75 -25.44
N ALA A 126 7.22 7.02 -25.29
CA ALA A 126 5.98 7.29 -26.00
C ALA A 126 5.38 8.65 -25.63
N VAL A 127 5.36 9.02 -24.35
CA VAL A 127 4.90 10.35 -23.90
C VAL A 127 5.78 11.47 -24.47
N ARG A 128 7.10 11.32 -24.46
CA ARG A 128 8.04 12.29 -25.05
C ARG A 128 7.85 12.45 -26.55
N ALA A 129 7.70 11.34 -27.28
CA ALA A 129 7.44 11.34 -28.73
C ALA A 129 6.12 12.04 -29.07
N GLY A 130 5.08 11.86 -28.26
CA GLY A 130 3.77 12.47 -28.42
C GLY A 130 3.73 13.99 -28.22
N LYS A 131 4.67 14.56 -27.46
CA LYS A 131 4.82 16.01 -27.16
C LYS A 131 3.56 16.70 -26.61
N LYS A 132 2.61 15.95 -26.08
CA LYS A 132 1.36 16.48 -25.52
C LYS A 132 1.42 16.66 -24.00
N LEU A 133 2.21 15.82 -23.35
CA LEU A 133 2.35 15.80 -21.90
C LEU A 133 3.83 15.92 -21.54
N ARG A 134 4.09 16.47 -20.37
CA ARG A 134 5.42 16.53 -19.77
C ARG A 134 5.58 15.37 -18.78
N PRO A 135 6.53 14.45 -18.96
CA PRO A 135 6.91 13.49 -17.91
C PRO A 135 7.23 14.23 -16.61
N ARG A 136 6.55 13.92 -15.51
CA ARG A 136 6.68 14.70 -14.27
C ARG A 136 6.94 13.85 -13.03
N ALA A 137 6.20 12.77 -12.85
CA ALA A 137 6.33 11.93 -11.68
C ALA A 137 6.17 10.44 -12.01
N LEU A 138 6.82 9.60 -11.20
CA LEU A 138 6.65 8.17 -11.14
C LEU A 138 6.08 7.82 -9.77
N ILE A 139 4.95 7.10 -9.71
CA ILE A 139 4.47 6.44 -8.52
C ILE A 139 4.78 4.95 -8.66
N GLY A 140 5.77 4.45 -7.91
CA GLY A 140 5.97 3.01 -7.73
C GLY A 140 5.08 2.53 -6.59
N VAL A 141 4.56 1.31 -6.69
CA VAL A 141 3.70 0.73 -5.65
C VAL A 141 4.37 -0.52 -5.10
N ASP A 142 4.55 -0.59 -3.81
CA ASP A 142 5.05 -1.78 -3.09
C ASP A 142 3.87 -2.72 -2.79
N LEU A 143 3.34 -3.32 -3.87
CA LEU A 143 2.08 -4.05 -3.85
C LEU A 143 2.18 -5.31 -2.99
N PHE A 144 1.11 -5.60 -2.24
CA PHE A 144 0.94 -6.77 -1.37
C PHE A 144 1.95 -6.90 -0.23
N GLY A 145 2.83 -5.90 -0.07
CA GLY A 145 3.81 -5.86 1.00
C GLY A 145 5.23 -6.11 0.56
N GLN A 146 5.50 -6.27 -0.74
CA GLN A 146 6.83 -6.45 -1.30
C GLN A 146 7.34 -5.17 -1.97
N PRO A 147 8.64 -4.83 -1.85
CA PRO A 147 9.20 -3.67 -2.51
C PRO A 147 9.21 -3.82 -4.03
N ALA A 148 8.96 -2.71 -4.73
CA ALA A 148 9.24 -2.59 -6.15
C ALA A 148 10.76 -2.59 -6.43
N ASP A 149 11.18 -2.68 -7.69
CA ASP A 149 12.59 -2.59 -8.09
C ASP A 149 13.09 -1.14 -8.02
N TRP A 150 13.12 -0.59 -6.80
CA TRP A 150 13.50 0.80 -6.56
C TRP A 150 14.87 1.17 -7.11
N PRO A 151 15.91 0.33 -7.09
CA PRO A 151 17.18 0.65 -7.74
C PRO A 151 17.04 0.97 -9.22
N ARG A 152 16.28 0.17 -9.98
CA ARG A 152 16.05 0.41 -11.41
C ARG A 152 15.09 1.58 -11.66
N LEU A 153 14.02 1.69 -10.87
CA LEU A 153 13.06 2.78 -10.97
C LEU A 153 13.71 4.13 -10.72
N ASN A 154 14.53 4.25 -9.67
CA ASN A 154 15.26 5.46 -9.35
C ASN A 154 16.31 5.82 -10.43
N ALA A 155 16.99 4.82 -11.00
CA ALA A 155 17.93 5.06 -12.11
C ALA A 155 17.23 5.63 -13.36
N ILE A 156 16.04 5.10 -13.68
CA ILE A 156 15.20 5.64 -14.76
C ILE A 156 14.74 7.06 -14.42
N ALA A 157 14.17 7.26 -13.24
CA ALA A 157 13.63 8.53 -12.80
C ALA A 157 14.70 9.65 -12.78
N ALA A 158 15.91 9.33 -12.32
CA ALA A 158 17.03 10.27 -12.33
C ALA A 158 17.44 10.70 -13.76
N ARG A 159 17.48 9.76 -14.71
CA ARG A 159 17.78 10.04 -16.12
C ARG A 159 16.68 10.87 -16.79
N GLU A 160 15.43 10.60 -16.42
CA GLU A 160 14.25 11.20 -17.02
C GLU A 160 13.73 12.44 -16.25
N GLU A 161 14.45 12.86 -15.19
CA GLU A 161 14.12 14.00 -14.33
C GLU A 161 12.72 13.90 -13.70
N LEU A 162 12.33 12.69 -13.29
CA LEU A 162 11.03 12.43 -12.64
C LEU A 162 11.13 12.52 -11.12
N PHE A 163 10.12 13.12 -10.50
CA PHE A 163 9.88 12.94 -9.08
C PHE A 163 9.45 11.49 -8.79
N THR A 164 10.04 10.84 -7.80
CA THR A 164 9.66 9.49 -7.39
C THR A 164 8.85 9.51 -6.10
N LEU A 165 7.70 8.86 -6.15
CA LEU A 165 6.80 8.64 -5.02
C LEU A 165 6.58 7.14 -4.83
N ASP A 166 6.91 6.66 -3.64
CA ASP A 166 6.66 5.29 -3.22
C ASP A 166 5.27 5.20 -2.56
N ASP A 167 4.35 4.49 -3.19
CA ASP A 167 3.09 4.07 -2.59
C ASP A 167 3.33 2.79 -1.79
N CYS A 168 3.83 2.97 -0.57
CA CYS A 168 4.12 1.92 0.40
C CYS A 168 2.91 1.59 1.30
N ALA A 169 1.67 1.91 0.84
CA ALA A 169 0.45 1.71 1.62
C ALA A 169 0.21 0.26 2.05
N GLN A 170 0.83 -0.71 1.40
CA GLN A 170 0.73 -2.14 1.73
C GLN A 170 2.04 -2.72 2.26
N ALA A 171 3.12 -1.95 2.27
CA ALA A 171 4.46 -2.49 2.53
C ALA A 171 5.20 -1.82 3.71
N PHE A 172 4.51 -1.01 4.51
CA PHE A 172 5.16 -0.47 5.72
C PHE A 172 5.65 -1.62 6.62
N GLY A 173 6.94 -1.58 6.97
CA GLY A 173 7.62 -2.66 7.67
C GLY A 173 8.36 -3.65 6.77
N ALA A 174 8.15 -3.62 5.46
CA ALA A 174 9.00 -4.35 4.53
C ALA A 174 10.42 -3.75 4.45
N SER A 175 11.36 -4.52 3.90
CA SER A 175 12.74 -4.06 3.68
C SER A 175 13.27 -4.49 2.32
N LEU A 176 14.23 -3.71 1.80
CA LEU A 176 15.02 -4.01 0.62
C LEU A 176 16.50 -3.80 0.96
N ALA A 177 17.36 -4.77 0.69
CA ALA A 177 18.78 -4.75 1.04
C ALA A 177 19.01 -4.34 2.51
N ASP A 178 18.28 -4.98 3.43
CA ASP A 178 18.30 -4.75 4.89
C ASP A 178 17.89 -3.34 5.37
N GLN A 179 17.36 -2.51 4.47
CA GLN A 179 16.81 -1.20 4.81
C GLN A 179 15.29 -1.24 4.80
N ARG A 180 14.65 -0.77 5.90
CA ARG A 180 13.20 -0.61 5.94
C ARG A 180 12.73 0.36 4.86
N LEU A 181 11.58 0.06 4.24
CA LEU A 181 10.94 0.99 3.31
C LEU A 181 10.51 2.28 4.04
N GLY A 182 10.48 3.39 3.31
CA GLY A 182 10.28 4.75 3.82
C GLY A 182 11.30 5.74 3.27
N ARG A 183 12.36 5.21 2.59
CA ARG A 183 13.43 5.99 1.96
C ARG A 183 13.76 5.49 0.54
N ALA A 184 12.93 4.62 -0.01
CA ALA A 184 13.18 4.00 -1.31
C ALA A 184 13.03 4.99 -2.48
N ALA A 185 12.25 6.06 -2.31
CA ALA A 185 11.99 7.12 -3.27
C ALA A 185 12.25 8.51 -2.65
N MET A 186 12.03 9.58 -3.43
CA MET A 186 12.14 10.97 -2.93
C MET A 186 11.09 11.29 -1.86
N ALA A 187 9.92 10.62 -1.93
CA ALA A 187 8.91 10.59 -0.89
C ALA A 187 8.27 9.21 -0.83
N THR A 188 7.88 8.79 0.36
CA THR A 188 7.14 7.53 0.60
C THR A 188 5.82 7.84 1.29
N ALA A 189 4.71 7.32 0.76
CA ALA A 189 3.38 7.43 1.32
C ALA A 189 2.94 6.10 1.92
N ILE A 190 2.42 6.11 3.16
CA ILE A 190 1.84 4.94 3.82
C ILE A 190 0.38 5.19 4.19
N SER A 191 -0.36 4.11 4.38
CA SER A 191 -1.76 4.12 4.79
C SER A 191 -1.92 3.43 6.14
N PHE A 192 -2.73 4.03 7.00
CA PHE A 192 -3.18 3.43 8.27
C PHE A 192 -4.62 2.94 8.21
N PHE A 193 -5.18 2.69 7.01
CA PHE A 193 -6.50 2.05 6.91
C PHE A 193 -6.50 0.74 7.72
N PRO A 194 -7.59 0.39 8.43
CA PRO A 194 -7.59 -0.69 9.43
C PRO A 194 -7.04 -2.05 8.98
N SER A 195 -7.14 -2.38 7.69
CA SER A 195 -6.61 -3.65 7.14
C SER A 195 -5.13 -3.61 6.76
N LYS A 196 -4.46 -2.47 6.86
CA LYS A 196 -3.03 -2.34 6.51
C LYS A 196 -2.13 -2.99 7.57
N PRO A 197 -0.86 -3.33 7.24
CA PRO A 197 0.06 -3.93 8.20
C PRO A 197 0.10 -3.19 9.54
N LEU A 198 0.23 -1.87 9.52
CA LEU A 198 0.04 -0.99 10.66
C LEU A 198 -1.24 -0.17 10.43
N GLY A 199 -2.39 -0.69 10.85
CA GLY A 199 -3.70 -0.04 10.64
C GLY A 199 -4.23 0.65 11.88
N GLY A 200 -4.84 1.84 11.73
CA GLY A 200 -5.57 2.55 12.78
C GLY A 200 -6.96 1.93 13.09
N TYR A 201 -7.77 2.67 13.81
CA TYR A 201 -9.21 2.38 14.01
C TYR A 201 -10.09 3.40 13.27
N GLY A 202 -9.60 3.86 12.14
CA GLY A 202 -10.17 4.81 11.20
C GLY A 202 -9.18 5.06 10.10
N ASP A 203 -9.38 6.12 9.33
CA ASP A 203 -8.42 6.53 8.31
C ASP A 203 -7.17 7.17 8.92
N GLY A 204 -6.10 7.14 8.15
CA GLY A 204 -4.83 7.75 8.47
C GLY A 204 -3.77 7.39 7.44
N GLY A 205 -2.67 8.14 7.46
CA GLY A 205 -1.50 7.91 6.63
C GLY A 205 -0.31 8.69 7.12
N ALA A 206 0.82 8.53 6.46
CA ALA A 206 1.98 9.37 6.69
C ALA A 206 2.83 9.49 5.42
N LEU A 207 3.62 10.55 5.36
CA LEU A 207 4.65 10.82 4.36
C LEU A 207 6.02 10.78 5.00
N PHE A 208 6.96 10.12 4.33
CA PHE A 208 8.38 10.16 4.69
C PHE A 208 9.16 10.87 3.61
N THR A 209 10.23 11.57 4.00
CA THR A 209 11.18 12.21 3.08
C THR A 209 12.49 12.50 3.79
N GLU A 210 13.59 12.53 3.04
CA GLU A 210 14.90 12.98 3.51
C GLU A 210 15.06 14.50 3.46
N SER A 211 14.14 15.22 2.77
CA SER A 211 14.19 16.67 2.57
C SER A 211 13.43 17.41 3.67
N ALA A 212 14.13 18.26 4.42
CA ALA A 212 13.51 19.16 5.39
C ALA A 212 12.55 20.17 4.73
N GLU A 213 12.88 20.61 3.51
CA GLU A 213 12.03 21.52 2.72
C GLU A 213 10.70 20.85 2.34
N ARG A 214 10.74 19.61 1.81
CA ARG A 214 9.52 18.83 1.53
C ARG A 214 8.72 18.59 2.79
N SER A 215 9.36 18.22 3.90
CA SER A 215 8.67 18.00 5.17
C SER A 215 7.92 19.25 5.62
N ALA A 216 8.54 20.43 5.55
CA ALA A 216 7.88 21.70 5.90
C ALA A 216 6.70 21.98 4.95
N LEU A 217 6.86 21.71 3.65
CA LEU A 217 5.80 21.90 2.67
C LEU A 217 4.63 20.93 2.89
N TYR A 218 4.88 19.66 3.20
CA TYR A 218 3.84 18.68 3.53
C TYR A 218 3.05 19.11 4.77
N ARG A 219 3.73 19.60 5.82
CA ARG A 219 3.07 20.12 7.04
C ARG A 219 2.16 21.32 6.73
N SER A 220 2.60 22.22 5.86
CA SER A 220 1.80 23.36 5.40
C SER A 220 0.59 22.87 4.60
N LEU A 221 0.78 22.02 3.59
CA LEU A 221 -0.28 21.52 2.71
C LEU A 221 -1.35 20.74 3.47
N ARG A 222 -0.98 19.89 4.44
CA ARG A 222 -1.95 19.14 5.27
C ARG A 222 -2.79 20.03 6.17
N SER A 223 -2.38 21.28 6.39
CA SER A 223 -3.04 22.27 7.26
C SER A 223 -3.44 23.51 6.46
N HIS A 224 -4.21 23.33 5.38
CA HIS A 224 -4.78 24.38 4.54
C HIS A 224 -3.74 25.30 3.87
N GLY A 225 -2.47 24.91 3.78
CA GLY A 225 -1.41 25.73 3.20
C GLY A 225 -0.92 26.83 4.12
N GLU A 226 -1.17 26.72 5.44
CA GLU A 226 -0.74 27.70 6.45
C GLU A 226 0.78 27.87 6.46
N GLY A 227 1.21 29.11 6.76
CA GLY A 227 2.59 29.53 6.96
C GLY A 227 3.04 29.37 8.42
N ALA A 228 3.88 30.28 8.87
CA ALA A 228 4.40 30.30 10.23
C ALA A 228 3.34 30.68 11.28
N SER A 229 2.34 31.45 10.88
CA SER A 229 1.23 31.85 11.74
C SER A 229 -0.08 31.24 11.26
N ARG A 230 -0.96 30.94 12.21
CA ARG A 230 -2.32 30.48 11.93
C ARG A 230 -3.08 31.58 11.17
N TYR A 231 -3.84 31.16 10.15
CA TYR A 231 -4.56 32.04 9.22
C TYR A 231 -3.71 32.81 8.19
N GLU A 232 -2.40 32.66 8.19
CA GLU A 232 -1.55 33.11 7.09
C GLU A 232 -1.47 31.98 6.05
N VAL A 233 -2.32 32.02 5.05
CA VAL A 233 -2.39 30.99 4.01
C VAL A 233 -1.43 31.36 2.88
N LEU A 234 -0.34 30.62 2.75
CA LEU A 234 0.71 30.84 1.74
C LEU A 234 0.44 30.15 0.42
N ARG A 235 -0.36 29.08 0.43
CA ARG A 235 -0.67 28.24 -0.72
C ARG A 235 -1.99 27.51 -0.54
N ILE A 236 -2.54 26.98 -1.63
CA ILE A 236 -3.72 26.12 -1.52
C ILE A 236 -3.27 24.78 -0.92
N GLY A 237 -3.89 24.38 0.15
CA GLY A 237 -3.69 23.14 0.85
C GLY A 237 -5.01 22.40 1.09
N MET A 238 -5.02 21.49 2.05
CA MET A 238 -6.19 20.69 2.39
C MET A 238 -6.31 20.47 3.90
N ASN A 239 -7.45 19.99 4.36
CA ASN A 239 -7.60 19.47 5.72
C ASN A 239 -7.15 18.00 5.73
N GLY A 240 -5.84 17.79 5.82
CA GLY A 240 -5.23 16.47 5.71
C GLY A 240 -4.52 16.02 6.99
N ARG A 241 -4.99 16.39 8.16
CA ARG A 241 -4.36 16.07 9.46
C ARG A 241 -4.80 14.70 9.97
N LEU A 242 -3.87 13.98 10.63
CA LEU A 242 -4.21 12.78 11.40
C LEU A 242 -4.81 13.20 12.76
N ASP A 243 -5.90 12.57 13.16
CA ASP A 243 -6.50 12.76 14.48
C ASP A 243 -5.61 12.19 15.59
N THR A 244 -5.51 12.88 16.72
CA THR A 244 -4.70 12.46 17.88
C THR A 244 -5.15 11.09 18.42
N LEU A 245 -6.45 10.80 18.41
CA LEU A 245 -6.98 9.48 18.80
C LEU A 245 -6.43 8.35 17.92
N GLN A 246 -6.33 8.57 16.60
CA GLN A 246 -5.73 7.57 15.70
C GLN A 246 -4.22 7.43 15.96
N ALA A 247 -3.53 8.52 16.25
CA ALA A 247 -2.12 8.45 16.63
C ALA A 247 -1.91 7.61 17.90
N ALA A 248 -2.75 7.78 18.92
CA ALA A 248 -2.70 6.97 20.15
C ALA A 248 -2.91 5.47 19.88
N VAL A 249 -3.85 5.11 18.99
CA VAL A 249 -4.08 3.72 18.56
C VAL A 249 -2.85 3.16 17.84
N LEU A 250 -2.29 3.92 16.90
CA LEU A 250 -1.12 3.51 16.11
C LEU A 250 0.13 3.34 16.97
N LEU A 251 0.34 4.20 17.96
CA LEU A 251 1.43 4.06 18.93
C LEU A 251 1.34 2.75 19.71
N ALA A 252 0.14 2.39 20.18
CA ALA A 252 -0.05 1.12 20.87
C ALA A 252 0.21 -0.09 19.96
N LYS A 253 -0.18 -0.02 18.69
CA LYS A 253 0.06 -1.08 17.71
C LYS A 253 1.51 -1.18 17.29
N LEU A 254 2.21 -0.05 17.19
CA LEU A 254 3.63 0.00 16.82
C LEU A 254 4.51 -0.74 17.84
N ASP A 255 4.09 -0.84 19.11
CA ASP A 255 4.79 -1.60 20.14
C ASP A 255 4.81 -3.12 19.87
N LEU A 256 3.85 -3.64 19.09
CA LEU A 256 3.74 -5.06 18.71
C LEU A 256 4.15 -5.31 17.25
N PHE A 257 4.45 -4.28 16.48
CA PHE A 257 4.49 -4.35 15.02
C PHE A 257 5.57 -5.30 14.48
N GLU A 258 6.77 -5.31 15.06
CA GLU A 258 7.84 -6.26 14.66
C GLU A 258 7.42 -7.73 14.86
N GLN A 259 6.71 -8.02 15.95
CA GLN A 259 6.20 -9.36 16.20
C GLN A 259 5.10 -9.74 15.18
N GLU A 260 4.27 -8.77 14.78
CA GLU A 260 3.22 -8.97 13.78
C GLU A 260 3.80 -9.22 12.39
N LEU A 261 4.88 -8.51 12.01
CA LEU A 261 5.61 -8.76 10.77
C LEU A 261 6.22 -10.17 10.74
N ALA A 262 6.86 -10.59 11.82
CA ALA A 262 7.42 -11.94 11.93
C ALA A 262 6.36 -13.04 11.86
N ALA A 263 5.19 -12.83 12.50
CA ALA A 263 4.07 -13.77 12.43
C ALA A 263 3.52 -13.90 11.00
N ARG A 264 3.34 -12.79 10.27
CA ARG A 264 2.91 -12.80 8.86
C ARG A 264 3.92 -13.54 7.97
N ALA A 265 5.23 -13.31 8.16
CA ALA A 265 6.27 -14.02 7.42
C ALA A 265 6.20 -15.54 7.65
N ALA A 266 6.05 -15.98 8.90
CA ALA A 266 5.92 -17.40 9.21
C ALA A 266 4.65 -18.05 8.61
N ILE A 267 3.55 -17.31 8.49
CA ILE A 267 2.34 -17.78 7.82
C ILE A 267 2.59 -17.90 6.31
N ALA A 268 3.22 -16.91 5.68
CA ALA A 268 3.56 -16.94 4.25
C ALA A 268 4.47 -18.13 3.92
N ASP A 269 5.47 -18.42 4.76
CA ASP A 269 6.36 -19.58 4.59
C ASP A 269 5.59 -20.91 4.62
N ARG A 270 4.58 -21.03 5.48
CA ARG A 270 3.74 -22.23 5.52
C ARG A 270 2.85 -22.37 4.29
N TYR A 271 2.29 -21.27 3.80
CA TYR A 271 1.53 -21.28 2.55
C TYR A 271 2.42 -21.67 1.36
N ASP A 272 3.62 -21.09 1.25
CA ASP A 272 4.57 -21.45 0.20
C ASP A 272 4.87 -22.95 0.20
N GLN A 273 5.13 -23.55 1.39
CA GLN A 273 5.38 -24.98 1.52
C GLN A 273 4.18 -25.84 1.16
N ALA A 274 2.98 -25.44 1.61
CA ALA A 274 1.77 -26.23 1.41
C ALA A 274 1.25 -26.16 -0.04
N LEU A 275 1.40 -25.02 -0.71
CA LEU A 275 0.82 -24.73 -2.02
C LEU A 275 1.80 -24.92 -3.19
N ALA A 276 3.08 -25.19 -2.90
CA ALA A 276 4.14 -25.37 -3.91
C ALA A 276 3.77 -26.43 -4.97
N GLY A 277 3.89 -26.06 -6.24
CA GLY A 277 3.61 -26.95 -7.38
C GLY A 277 2.11 -27.17 -7.68
N HIS A 278 1.21 -26.54 -6.95
CA HIS A 278 -0.23 -26.64 -7.15
C HIS A 278 -0.83 -25.36 -7.72
N VAL A 279 -0.37 -24.21 -7.26
CA VAL A 279 -0.72 -22.88 -7.74
C VAL A 279 0.54 -22.03 -7.87
N VAL A 280 0.44 -20.89 -8.50
CA VAL A 280 1.54 -19.92 -8.51
C VAL A 280 1.47 -19.11 -7.21
N THR A 281 2.42 -19.36 -6.31
CA THR A 281 2.57 -18.60 -5.06
C THR A 281 3.31 -17.27 -5.32
N PRO A 282 3.21 -16.26 -4.42
CA PRO A 282 3.90 -14.99 -4.59
C PRO A 282 5.42 -15.20 -4.78
N ALA A 283 5.98 -14.65 -5.86
CA ALA A 283 7.42 -14.59 -6.03
C ALA A 283 8.04 -13.70 -4.94
N ARG A 284 9.18 -14.13 -4.40
CA ARG A 284 9.89 -13.33 -3.39
C ARG A 284 10.94 -12.45 -4.08
N VAL A 285 10.83 -11.15 -3.85
CA VAL A 285 11.84 -10.20 -4.36
C VAL A 285 13.18 -10.48 -3.68
N PRO A 286 14.27 -10.66 -4.43
CA PRO A 286 15.59 -10.95 -3.85
C PRO A 286 16.05 -9.87 -2.88
N ALA A 287 16.75 -10.25 -1.83
CA ALA A 287 17.27 -9.37 -0.77
C ALA A 287 16.19 -8.48 -0.13
N SER A 288 14.95 -8.96 -0.04
CA SER A 288 13.85 -8.24 0.60
C SER A 288 13.18 -9.06 1.70
N ALA A 289 12.51 -8.35 2.61
CA ALA A 289 11.53 -8.93 3.53
C ALA A 289 10.17 -8.25 3.29
N SER A 290 9.14 -9.05 3.02
CA SER A 290 7.78 -8.55 2.78
C SER A 290 7.06 -8.23 4.09
N ALA A 291 6.22 -7.20 4.09
CA ALA A 291 5.27 -6.93 5.18
C ALA A 291 4.04 -7.86 5.13
N TRP A 292 3.86 -8.60 4.05
CA TRP A 292 2.77 -9.56 3.86
C TRP A 292 1.39 -8.99 4.19
N ALA A 293 1.09 -7.83 3.60
CA ALA A 293 -0.25 -7.24 3.70
C ALA A 293 -1.31 -8.14 3.06
N VAL A 294 -0.92 -8.82 1.98
CA VAL A 294 -1.74 -9.77 1.22
C VAL A 294 -0.87 -10.96 0.80
N TYR A 295 -1.40 -12.16 0.92
CA TYR A 295 -0.85 -13.36 0.29
C TYR A 295 -1.70 -13.70 -0.92
N ALA A 296 -1.23 -13.36 -2.12
CA ALA A 296 -1.97 -13.47 -3.37
C ALA A 296 -1.41 -14.60 -4.23
N ILE A 297 -2.25 -15.61 -4.51
CA ILE A 297 -1.95 -16.70 -5.43
C ILE A 297 -2.53 -16.42 -6.82
N LEU A 298 -1.97 -17.06 -7.85
CA LEU A 298 -2.56 -17.07 -9.18
C LEU A 298 -3.10 -18.46 -9.51
N LEU A 299 -4.37 -18.49 -9.84
CA LEU A 299 -5.05 -19.65 -10.40
C LEU A 299 -4.79 -19.69 -11.91
N ARG A 300 -5.17 -20.78 -12.58
CA ARG A 300 -4.96 -20.99 -14.02
C ARG A 300 -5.72 -19.97 -14.87
N ASP A 301 -6.97 -19.70 -14.48
CA ASP A 301 -7.89 -18.80 -15.18
C ASP A 301 -9.01 -18.29 -14.26
N GLY A 302 -9.84 -17.36 -14.75
CA GLY A 302 -10.95 -16.80 -14.00
C GLY A 302 -12.03 -17.81 -13.59
N ALA A 303 -12.23 -18.89 -14.36
CA ALA A 303 -13.19 -19.94 -14.04
C ALA A 303 -12.70 -20.78 -12.84
N GLU A 304 -11.44 -21.13 -12.83
CA GLU A 304 -10.81 -21.80 -11.67
C GLU A 304 -10.83 -20.90 -10.43
N ARG A 305 -10.48 -19.62 -10.57
CA ARG A 305 -10.59 -18.66 -9.47
C ARG A 305 -11.99 -18.62 -8.86
N ALA A 306 -13.02 -18.54 -9.70
CA ALA A 306 -14.40 -18.50 -9.23
C ALA A 306 -14.79 -19.78 -8.48
N ARG A 307 -14.37 -20.95 -8.97
CA ARG A 307 -14.61 -22.25 -8.34
C ARG A 307 -13.89 -22.35 -7.00
N VAL A 308 -12.61 -22.01 -6.94
CA VAL A 308 -11.81 -22.03 -5.71
C VAL A 308 -12.39 -21.07 -4.67
N GLN A 309 -12.75 -19.84 -5.08
CA GLN A 309 -13.37 -18.86 -4.18
C GLN A 309 -14.71 -19.35 -3.62
N ALA A 310 -15.53 -20.01 -4.44
CA ALA A 310 -16.80 -20.58 -3.98
C ALA A 310 -16.57 -21.69 -2.94
N HIS A 311 -15.63 -22.60 -3.18
CA HIS A 311 -15.31 -23.70 -2.28
C HIS A 311 -14.72 -23.20 -0.93
N LEU A 312 -13.84 -22.20 -0.95
CA LEU A 312 -13.34 -21.56 0.27
C LEU A 312 -14.50 -21.00 1.10
N ARG A 313 -15.42 -20.26 0.45
CA ARG A 313 -16.60 -19.69 1.13
C ARG A 313 -17.50 -20.77 1.75
N GLU A 314 -17.78 -21.85 1.02
CA GLU A 314 -18.58 -22.99 1.52
C GLU A 314 -17.91 -23.69 2.70
N SER A 315 -16.58 -23.67 2.76
CA SER A 315 -15.76 -24.18 3.85
C SER A 315 -15.53 -23.17 4.99
N ASN A 316 -16.27 -22.06 5.02
CA ASN A 316 -16.12 -20.96 5.99
C ASN A 316 -14.70 -20.34 6.02
N VAL A 317 -14.01 -20.29 4.89
CA VAL A 317 -12.73 -19.62 4.72
C VAL A 317 -12.92 -18.34 3.89
N ALA A 318 -12.60 -17.20 4.47
CA ALA A 318 -12.66 -15.93 3.75
C ALA A 318 -11.56 -15.83 2.68
N SER A 319 -11.86 -15.19 1.54
CA SER A 319 -10.89 -14.86 0.50
C SER A 319 -11.29 -13.55 -0.17
N ALA A 320 -10.35 -12.90 -0.86
CA ALA A 320 -10.59 -11.63 -1.53
C ALA A 320 -9.92 -11.58 -2.91
N ILE A 321 -10.41 -10.71 -3.79
CA ILE A 321 -9.80 -10.47 -5.10
C ILE A 321 -9.21 -9.04 -5.10
N TYR A 322 -7.90 -8.95 -5.14
CA TYR A 322 -7.13 -7.72 -5.23
C TYR A 322 -6.21 -7.77 -6.47
N TYR A 323 -6.64 -7.21 -7.64
CA TYR A 323 -7.89 -6.49 -7.91
C TYR A 323 -8.62 -7.16 -9.06
N PRO A 324 -9.98 -7.05 -9.16
CA PRO A 324 -10.75 -7.78 -10.18
C PRO A 324 -10.62 -7.19 -11.59
N ARG A 325 -10.00 -6.02 -11.72
CA ARG A 325 -9.74 -5.31 -13.00
C ARG A 325 -8.50 -4.45 -12.88
N ALA A 326 -7.71 -4.36 -13.93
CA ALA A 326 -6.67 -3.36 -14.05
C ALA A 326 -7.27 -1.94 -14.11
N LEU A 327 -6.54 -0.93 -13.63
CA LEU A 327 -7.05 0.43 -13.46
C LEU A 327 -7.56 1.05 -14.77
N HIS A 328 -6.82 0.89 -15.87
CA HIS A 328 -7.22 1.42 -17.18
C HIS A 328 -8.55 0.84 -17.71
N GLN A 329 -8.96 -0.34 -17.21
CA GLN A 329 -10.25 -0.97 -17.54
C GLN A 329 -11.40 -0.46 -16.67
N GLN A 330 -11.12 0.26 -15.58
CA GLN A 330 -12.17 0.83 -14.73
C GLN A 330 -12.89 1.97 -15.45
N PRO A 331 -14.22 2.10 -15.30
CA PRO A 331 -14.98 3.15 -15.97
C PRO A 331 -14.44 4.57 -15.76
N ALA A 332 -13.95 4.85 -14.55
CA ALA A 332 -13.44 6.16 -14.18
C ALA A 332 -12.16 6.56 -14.93
N TYR A 333 -11.36 5.59 -15.38
CA TYR A 333 -10.03 5.85 -15.97
C TYR A 333 -9.97 5.63 -17.48
N ARG A 334 -11.01 5.02 -18.09
CA ARG A 334 -11.03 4.73 -19.53
C ARG A 334 -10.78 5.97 -20.40
N ALA A 335 -11.34 7.11 -20.03
CA ALA A 335 -11.19 8.36 -20.80
C ALA A 335 -9.76 8.95 -20.67
N ALA A 336 -9.03 8.63 -19.62
CA ALA A 336 -7.66 9.07 -19.42
C ALA A 336 -6.61 8.13 -20.02
N HIS A 337 -7.03 6.89 -20.39
CA HIS A 337 -6.14 5.89 -20.96
C HIS A 337 -5.92 6.14 -22.45
N ASP A 338 -4.68 6.07 -22.89
CA ASP A 338 -4.25 6.36 -24.28
C ASP A 338 -4.35 5.15 -25.22
N GLY A 339 -4.90 4.04 -24.76
CA GLY A 339 -5.11 2.81 -25.55
C GLY A 339 -3.89 1.88 -25.65
N ALA A 340 -2.84 2.11 -24.87
CA ALA A 340 -1.71 1.19 -24.81
C ALA A 340 -2.13 -0.19 -24.26
N ALA A 341 -1.63 -1.27 -24.84
CA ALA A 341 -1.88 -2.61 -24.35
C ALA A 341 -1.13 -2.86 -23.03
N LEU A 342 -1.81 -3.43 -22.04
CA LEU A 342 -1.30 -3.74 -20.70
C LEU A 342 -1.68 -5.19 -20.31
N PRO A 343 -1.24 -6.18 -21.14
CA PRO A 343 -1.77 -7.55 -21.10
C PRO A 343 -1.45 -8.26 -19.79
N VAL A 344 -0.31 -7.97 -19.15
CA VAL A 344 0.06 -8.64 -17.90
C VAL A 344 -0.88 -8.20 -16.77
N ALA A 345 -1.14 -6.90 -16.62
CA ALA A 345 -2.07 -6.39 -15.62
C ALA A 345 -3.50 -6.94 -15.82
N GLU A 346 -3.94 -7.10 -17.08
CA GLU A 346 -5.24 -7.67 -17.41
C GLU A 346 -5.32 -9.16 -17.04
N GLU A 347 -4.32 -9.95 -17.41
CA GLU A 347 -4.25 -11.39 -17.11
C GLU A 347 -4.21 -11.63 -15.59
N ILE A 348 -3.37 -10.89 -14.85
CA ILE A 348 -3.28 -11.03 -13.39
C ILE A 348 -4.62 -10.72 -12.72
N ALA A 349 -5.33 -9.68 -13.18
CA ALA A 349 -6.63 -9.32 -12.63
C ALA A 349 -7.68 -10.43 -12.79
N GLU A 350 -7.58 -11.27 -13.82
CA GLU A 350 -8.49 -12.42 -14.02
C GLU A 350 -8.17 -13.60 -13.10
N ARG A 351 -6.92 -13.76 -12.67
CA ARG A 351 -6.41 -14.99 -12.06
C ARG A 351 -6.13 -14.87 -10.56
N VAL A 352 -5.90 -13.68 -10.05
CA VAL A 352 -5.46 -13.42 -8.67
C VAL A 352 -6.54 -13.74 -7.64
N LEU A 353 -6.13 -14.41 -6.54
CA LEU A 353 -6.94 -14.65 -5.36
C LEU A 353 -6.08 -14.47 -4.10
N ALA A 354 -6.57 -13.69 -3.14
CA ALA A 354 -5.91 -13.47 -1.87
C ALA A 354 -6.45 -14.42 -0.79
N LEU A 355 -5.55 -15.08 -0.08
CA LEU A 355 -5.81 -15.93 1.06
C LEU A 355 -5.67 -15.14 2.38
N PRO A 356 -6.30 -15.59 3.49
CA PRO A 356 -6.18 -14.93 4.79
C PRO A 356 -4.72 -14.88 5.25
N ILE A 357 -4.27 -13.69 5.65
CA ILE A 357 -2.95 -13.53 6.28
C ILE A 357 -3.00 -12.40 7.32
N HIS A 358 -2.90 -12.76 8.59
CA HIS A 358 -2.85 -11.80 9.71
C HIS A 358 -2.14 -12.43 10.91
N PRO A 359 -1.57 -11.62 11.84
CA PRO A 359 -0.72 -12.14 12.92
C PRO A 359 -1.40 -13.13 13.88
N ASP A 360 -2.72 -13.12 13.93
CA ASP A 360 -3.52 -13.94 14.82
C ASP A 360 -4.04 -15.25 14.17
N LEU A 361 -3.60 -15.56 12.95
CA LEU A 361 -3.93 -16.79 12.24
C LEU A 361 -3.01 -17.90 12.75
N ASP A 362 -3.59 -18.96 13.31
CA ASP A 362 -2.78 -20.05 13.87
C ASP A 362 -2.36 -21.09 12.82
N THR A 363 -1.52 -22.04 13.24
CA THR A 363 -0.97 -23.06 12.35
C THR A 363 -2.04 -24.00 11.81
N ALA A 364 -3.06 -24.31 12.58
CA ALA A 364 -4.16 -25.20 12.19
C ALA A 364 -5.04 -24.51 11.15
N ASP A 365 -5.32 -23.22 11.33
CA ASP A 365 -6.06 -22.41 10.37
C ASP A 365 -5.34 -22.32 9.03
N VAL A 366 -4.01 -22.05 9.04
CA VAL A 366 -3.20 -22.02 7.81
C VAL A 366 -3.24 -23.37 7.08
N ALA A 367 -3.08 -24.47 7.80
CA ALA A 367 -3.15 -25.81 7.22
C ALA A 367 -4.56 -26.10 6.63
N ARG A 368 -5.62 -25.66 7.32
CA ARG A 368 -6.99 -25.80 6.84
C ARG A 368 -7.24 -24.96 5.57
N VAL A 369 -6.81 -23.69 5.53
CA VAL A 369 -6.93 -22.86 4.34
C VAL A 369 -6.24 -23.53 3.14
N ALA A 370 -5.01 -23.99 3.31
CA ALA A 370 -4.25 -24.66 2.26
C ALA A 370 -4.92 -25.97 1.79
N ALA A 371 -5.44 -26.78 2.73
CA ALA A 371 -6.12 -28.03 2.40
C ALA A 371 -7.42 -27.80 1.61
N VAL A 372 -8.23 -26.83 2.00
CA VAL A 372 -9.47 -26.45 1.31
C VAL A 372 -9.16 -25.92 -0.09
N GLU A 373 -8.15 -25.06 -0.23
CA GLU A 373 -7.71 -24.53 -1.51
C GLU A 373 -7.25 -25.64 -2.46
N LEU A 374 -6.38 -26.54 -1.98
CA LEU A 374 -5.87 -27.67 -2.76
C LEU A 374 -6.98 -28.64 -3.20
N ALA A 375 -7.97 -28.91 -2.36
CA ALA A 375 -9.13 -29.72 -2.72
C ALA A 375 -9.90 -29.08 -3.89
N ALA A 376 -10.12 -27.77 -3.82
CA ALA A 376 -10.79 -27.03 -4.88
C ALA A 376 -10.01 -27.02 -6.21
N VAL A 377 -8.67 -26.83 -6.17
CA VAL A 377 -7.83 -26.85 -7.38
C VAL A 377 -7.84 -28.22 -8.04
N ARG A 378 -7.74 -29.30 -7.25
CA ARG A 378 -7.76 -30.69 -7.75
C ARG A 378 -9.13 -31.16 -8.24
N GLY A 379 -10.20 -30.43 -7.95
CA GLY A 379 -11.57 -30.78 -8.29
C GLY A 379 -12.12 -31.98 -7.47
N THR A 380 -11.53 -32.26 -6.31
CA THR A 380 -12.03 -33.24 -5.34
C THR A 380 -12.99 -32.52 -4.38
N SER A 381 -14.29 -32.78 -4.55
CA SER A 381 -15.35 -32.35 -3.61
C SER A 381 -15.42 -33.30 -2.42
#